data_1312eef37670f131d07a2f60f5c032da
#
_entry.id   1312eef37670f131d07a2f60f5c032da
#
_cell.length_a   1.000
_cell.length_b   1.000
_cell.length_c   1.000
_cell.angle_alpha   90.00
_cell.angle_beta   90.00
_cell.angle_gamma   90.00
#
_symmetry.space_group_name_H-M   'P 1'
#
loop_
_entity.id
_entity.type
_entity.pdbx_description
1 polymer ?
#
loop_
_entity_poly.entity_id
_entity_poly.type
_entity_poly.pdbx_seq_one_letter_code
_entity_poly.pdbx_strand_id
1 'polypeptide(L)'
;LISMKKIYLFASLLFSLGFSAQTFIQAYKDRADLVTQTNINTYLQEFASYGVKRTGTTANTNALNWLKAKYTSFGYTASQIVEDPFNEGGYSSKNLVVTKTGTLYPNKYVIICGHFDTVAGPGVNDNGSGVSIILEIARILKDVPTEYSIKFINFSGEEQGLYGSQHYVDNVANATNPKMDIKVVFN
;
A
#
# COMPACT_ATOMS: atom_id res chain seq x y z
N LEU A 1 -32.46 -51.40 8.48
CA LEU A 1 -31.77 -50.77 7.34
C LEU A 1 -31.88 -49.23 7.49
N ILE A 2 -30.74 -48.57 7.65
CA ILE A 2 -30.71 -47.11 7.73
C ILE A 2 -30.93 -46.58 6.31
N SER A 3 -31.94 -45.72 6.12
CA SER A 3 -32.27 -45.16 4.81
C SER A 3 -31.03 -44.38 4.23
N MET A 4 -30.72 -44.60 2.96
CA MET A 4 -29.63 -43.89 2.26
C MET A 4 -29.68 -42.36 2.43
N LYS A 5 -30.88 -41.76 2.47
CA LYS A 5 -31.07 -40.32 2.74
C LYS A 5 -30.51 -39.89 4.12
N LYS A 6 -30.60 -40.76 5.14
CA LYS A 6 -30.02 -40.48 6.47
C LYS A 6 -28.50 -40.60 6.48
N ILE A 7 -27.93 -41.46 5.64
CA ILE A 7 -26.49 -41.62 5.48
C ILE A 7 -25.91 -40.37 4.81
N TYR A 8 -26.55 -39.81 3.77
CA TYR A 8 -26.12 -38.59 3.12
C TYR A 8 -26.21 -37.37 4.05
N LEU A 9 -27.25 -37.29 4.86
CA LEU A 9 -27.41 -36.21 5.84
C LEU A 9 -26.31 -36.25 6.91
N PHE A 10 -25.94 -37.44 7.37
CA PHE A 10 -24.88 -37.64 8.36
C PHE A 10 -23.50 -37.40 7.77
N ALA A 11 -23.25 -37.80 6.53
CA ALA A 11 -22.02 -37.53 5.80
C ALA A 11 -21.85 -36.03 5.51
N SER A 12 -22.92 -35.31 5.14
CA SER A 12 -22.85 -33.86 4.94
C SER A 12 -22.61 -33.10 6.26
N LEU A 13 -23.12 -33.56 7.37
CA LEU A 13 -22.88 -32.99 8.70
C LEU A 13 -21.42 -33.18 9.15
N LEU A 14 -20.84 -34.37 8.88
CA LEU A 14 -19.42 -34.64 9.18
C LEU A 14 -18.47 -33.82 8.29
N PHE A 15 -18.85 -33.52 7.04
CA PHE A 15 -18.05 -32.71 6.14
C PHE A 15 -18.04 -31.23 6.57
N SER A 16 -19.12 -30.73 7.17
CA SER A 16 -19.19 -29.36 7.70
C SER A 16 -18.35 -29.13 8.96
N LEU A 17 -18.02 -30.18 9.72
CA LEU A 17 -17.19 -30.06 10.93
C LEU A 17 -15.68 -29.95 10.62
N GLY A 18 -15.26 -30.16 9.36
CA GLY A 18 -13.86 -30.08 8.95
C GLY A 18 -13.40 -28.70 8.45
N PHE A 19 -14.31 -27.74 8.28
CA PHE A 19 -13.95 -26.38 7.90
C PHE A 19 -13.63 -25.55 9.14
N SER A 20 -12.36 -25.52 9.48
CA SER A 20 -11.84 -24.56 10.46
C SER A 20 -11.87 -23.17 9.83
N ALA A 21 -12.70 -22.26 10.34
CA ALA A 21 -12.57 -20.85 10.04
C ALA A 21 -11.17 -20.37 10.47
N GLN A 22 -10.63 -19.38 9.79
CA GLN A 22 -9.34 -18.79 10.17
C GLN A 22 -9.34 -18.48 11.67
N THR A 23 -8.29 -18.91 12.37
CA THR A 23 -8.15 -18.65 13.80
C THR A 23 -8.10 -17.14 14.04
N PHE A 24 -8.96 -16.64 14.92
CA PHE A 24 -8.92 -15.25 15.34
C PHE A 24 -7.61 -14.95 16.07
N ILE A 25 -6.90 -13.92 15.63
CA ILE A 25 -5.63 -13.49 16.22
C ILE A 25 -5.84 -12.12 16.86
N GLN A 26 -5.86 -12.07 18.18
CA GLN A 26 -6.11 -10.85 18.95
C GLN A 26 -5.12 -9.74 18.57
N ALA A 27 -3.84 -10.04 18.38
CA ALA A 27 -2.82 -9.07 18.00
C ALA A 27 -3.11 -8.37 16.65
N TYR A 28 -3.80 -9.02 15.71
CA TYR A 28 -4.20 -8.40 14.45
C TYR A 28 -5.38 -7.45 14.67
N LYS A 29 -6.35 -7.86 15.50
CA LYS A 29 -7.46 -6.99 15.88
C LYS A 29 -6.97 -5.74 16.59
N ASP A 30 -6.11 -5.88 17.58
CA ASP A 30 -5.57 -4.75 18.34
C ASP A 30 -4.89 -3.71 17.44
N ARG A 31 -4.26 -4.14 16.33
CA ARG A 31 -3.67 -3.23 15.34
C ARG A 31 -4.72 -2.61 14.45
N ALA A 32 -5.71 -3.38 14.01
CA ALA A 32 -6.80 -2.84 13.20
C ALA A 32 -7.60 -1.77 13.97
N ASP A 33 -7.75 -1.94 15.28
CA ASP A 33 -8.43 -1.00 16.17
C ASP A 33 -7.66 0.35 16.33
N LEU A 34 -6.40 0.42 15.90
CA LEU A 34 -5.63 1.68 15.87
C LEU A 34 -5.98 2.58 14.68
N VAL A 35 -6.73 2.07 13.71
CA VAL A 35 -7.25 2.87 12.59
C VAL A 35 -8.32 3.81 13.12
N THR A 36 -8.20 5.09 12.82
CA THR A 36 -9.19 6.08 13.24
C THR A 36 -9.79 6.82 12.05
N GLN A 37 -11.10 7.03 12.09
CA GLN A 37 -11.80 7.86 11.11
C GLN A 37 -11.21 9.28 11.05
N THR A 38 -10.76 9.80 12.20
CA THR A 38 -10.15 11.13 12.30
C THR A 38 -8.88 11.21 11.45
N ASN A 39 -7.97 10.24 11.56
CA ASN A 39 -6.75 10.24 10.78
C ASN A 39 -7.06 10.15 9.27
N ILE A 40 -7.93 9.23 8.88
CA ILE A 40 -8.31 9.06 7.47
C ILE A 40 -8.91 10.37 6.93
N ASN A 41 -9.85 10.99 7.64
CA ASN A 41 -10.44 12.27 7.22
C ASN A 41 -9.39 13.39 7.12
N THR A 42 -8.44 13.44 8.05
CA THR A 42 -7.36 14.43 8.03
C THR A 42 -6.49 14.25 6.79
N TYR A 43 -6.06 13.01 6.48
CA TYR A 43 -5.26 12.76 5.28
C TYR A 43 -6.01 13.12 4.00
N LEU A 44 -7.30 12.76 3.91
CA LEU A 44 -8.14 13.11 2.76
C LEU A 44 -8.27 14.62 2.57
N GLN A 45 -8.51 15.38 3.65
CA GLN A 45 -8.65 16.84 3.61
C GLN A 45 -7.32 17.50 3.19
N GLU A 46 -6.21 17.10 3.81
CA GLU A 46 -4.89 17.59 3.47
C GLU A 46 -4.52 17.27 2.01
N PHE A 47 -4.74 16.02 1.56
CA PHE A 47 -4.51 15.62 0.18
C PHE A 47 -5.35 16.43 -0.81
N ALA A 48 -6.63 16.64 -0.51
CA ALA A 48 -7.55 17.41 -1.34
C ALA A 48 -7.14 18.87 -1.46
N SER A 49 -6.51 19.45 -0.42
CA SER A 49 -6.10 20.85 -0.39
C SER A 49 -5.07 21.23 -1.46
N TYR A 50 -4.35 20.25 -2.01
CA TYR A 50 -3.41 20.45 -3.12
C TYR A 50 -4.11 20.58 -4.49
N GLY A 51 -5.43 20.44 -4.55
CA GLY A 51 -6.18 20.55 -5.80
C GLY A 51 -5.82 19.43 -6.79
N VAL A 52 -5.79 19.80 -8.08
CA VAL A 52 -5.40 18.86 -9.15
C VAL A 52 -3.88 18.66 -9.14
N LYS A 53 -3.45 17.42 -8.87
CA LYS A 53 -2.05 17.02 -8.73
C LYS A 53 -1.53 16.35 -10.01
N ARG A 54 -1.76 17.00 -11.17
CA ARG A 54 -1.32 16.45 -12.46
C ARG A 54 0.19 16.25 -12.45
N THR A 55 0.63 15.10 -12.92
CA THR A 55 2.04 14.70 -13.02
C THR A 55 2.90 15.78 -13.66
N GLY A 56 4.04 16.09 -13.05
CA GLY A 56 4.97 17.13 -13.51
C GLY A 56 4.60 18.57 -13.12
N THR A 57 3.49 18.80 -12.39
CA THR A 57 3.11 20.14 -11.92
C THR A 57 3.64 20.44 -10.53
N THR A 58 3.60 21.74 -10.17
CA THR A 58 3.92 22.17 -8.81
C THR A 58 2.99 21.54 -7.77
N ALA A 59 1.70 21.38 -8.06
CA ALA A 59 0.76 20.72 -7.16
C ALA A 59 1.15 19.24 -6.91
N ASN A 60 1.60 18.52 -7.93
CA ASN A 60 2.12 17.16 -7.79
C ASN A 60 3.38 17.14 -6.91
N THR A 61 4.31 18.05 -7.12
CA THR A 61 5.53 18.19 -6.29
C THR A 61 5.18 18.53 -4.84
N ASN A 62 4.21 19.41 -4.59
CA ASN A 62 3.78 19.78 -3.25
C ASN A 62 3.13 18.59 -2.52
N ALA A 63 2.30 17.79 -3.22
CA ALA A 63 1.73 16.56 -2.67
C ALA A 63 2.80 15.52 -2.35
N LEU A 64 3.83 15.35 -3.20
CA LEU A 64 4.98 14.49 -2.92
C LEU A 64 5.71 14.95 -1.64
N ASN A 65 5.94 16.24 -1.47
CA ASN A 65 6.60 16.78 -0.28
C ASN A 65 5.75 16.59 0.98
N TRP A 66 4.43 16.72 0.86
CA TRP A 66 3.50 16.42 1.95
C TRP A 66 3.57 14.94 2.34
N LEU A 67 3.56 14.02 1.39
CA LEU A 67 3.74 12.59 1.66
C LEU A 67 5.03 12.31 2.42
N LYS A 68 6.16 12.89 1.98
CA LYS A 68 7.45 12.77 2.68
C LYS A 68 7.37 13.26 4.12
N ALA A 69 6.73 14.42 4.34
CA ALA A 69 6.54 14.97 5.67
C ALA A 69 5.68 14.06 6.57
N LYS A 70 4.63 13.42 6.01
CA LYS A 70 3.82 12.43 6.76
C LYS A 70 4.65 11.23 7.20
N TYR A 71 5.39 10.61 6.30
CA TYR A 71 6.26 9.48 6.67
C TYR A 71 7.33 9.88 7.69
N THR A 72 7.92 11.05 7.55
CA THR A 72 8.86 11.60 8.53
C THR A 72 8.19 11.76 9.90
N SER A 73 6.97 12.29 9.95
CA SER A 73 6.21 12.46 11.21
C SER A 73 5.86 11.13 11.89
N PHE A 74 5.76 10.03 11.13
CA PHE A 74 5.59 8.68 11.66
C PHE A 74 6.89 8.07 12.17
N GLY A 75 8.04 8.75 12.00
CA GLY A 75 9.35 8.30 12.46
C GLY A 75 10.16 7.51 11.43
N TYR A 76 9.76 7.50 10.14
CA TYR A 76 10.63 6.97 9.09
C TYR A 76 11.81 7.91 8.85
N THR A 77 13.01 7.34 8.74
CA THR A 77 14.25 8.10 8.52
C THR A 77 14.41 8.51 7.05
N ALA A 78 15.28 9.49 6.80
CA ALA A 78 15.58 9.93 5.44
C ALA A 78 16.11 8.79 4.54
N SER A 79 16.84 7.82 5.10
CA SER A 79 17.33 6.65 4.36
C SER A 79 16.23 5.65 3.99
N GLN A 80 15.09 5.69 4.69
CA GLN A 80 13.93 4.85 4.41
C GLN A 80 12.97 5.48 3.40
N ILE A 81 13.05 6.81 3.21
CA ILE A 81 12.16 7.61 2.35
C ILE A 81 12.93 7.98 1.09
N VAL A 82 12.67 7.31 -0.03
CA VAL A 82 13.42 7.45 -1.27
C VAL A 82 12.51 7.98 -2.37
N GLU A 83 12.95 9.01 -3.07
CA GLU A 83 12.33 9.47 -4.31
C GLU A 83 12.86 8.62 -5.47
N ASP A 84 11.98 8.10 -6.29
CA ASP A 84 12.29 7.33 -7.49
C ASP A 84 11.88 8.16 -8.72
N PRO A 85 12.81 8.94 -9.32
CA PRO A 85 12.51 9.84 -10.41
C PRO A 85 12.32 9.09 -11.73
N PHE A 86 11.34 9.53 -12.52
CA PHE A 86 11.09 9.03 -13.87
C PHE A 86 10.85 10.15 -14.87
N ASN A 87 11.10 9.83 -16.14
CA ASN A 87 10.82 10.68 -17.28
C ASN A 87 10.25 9.81 -18.40
N GLU A 88 8.94 9.67 -18.42
CA GLU A 88 8.22 8.75 -19.29
C GLU A 88 7.04 9.46 -19.96
N GLY A 89 6.75 9.13 -21.21
CA GLY A 89 5.60 9.67 -21.94
C GLY A 89 5.59 11.20 -22.07
N GLY A 90 6.74 11.86 -21.91
CA GLY A 90 6.84 13.32 -21.89
C GLY A 90 6.54 13.96 -20.53
N TYR A 91 6.37 13.16 -19.48
CA TYR A 91 6.16 13.62 -18.11
C TYR A 91 7.37 13.30 -17.24
N SER A 92 7.81 14.30 -16.48
CA SER A 92 8.85 14.13 -15.46
C SER A 92 8.23 14.26 -14.08
N SER A 93 8.39 13.26 -13.23
CA SER A 93 7.91 13.26 -11.86
C SER A 93 8.72 12.27 -11.02
N LYS A 94 8.22 11.94 -9.84
CA LYS A 94 8.86 11.00 -8.90
C LYS A 94 7.81 10.16 -8.22
N ASN A 95 8.08 8.88 -8.08
CA ASN A 95 7.41 8.03 -7.11
C ASN A 95 8.01 8.27 -5.72
N LEU A 96 7.25 7.99 -4.68
CA LEU A 96 7.77 7.95 -3.31
C LEU A 96 7.77 6.51 -2.83
N VAL A 97 8.95 6.01 -2.49
CA VAL A 97 9.16 4.65 -1.99
C VAL A 97 9.64 4.71 -0.55
N VAL A 98 8.86 4.19 0.37
CA VAL A 98 9.22 4.13 1.79
C VAL A 98 9.41 2.67 2.20
N THR A 99 10.57 2.33 2.72
CA THR A 99 10.91 0.95 3.08
C THR A 99 10.99 0.75 4.59
N LYS A 100 10.17 -0.14 5.09
CA LYS A 100 10.29 -0.71 6.43
C LYS A 100 11.01 -2.05 6.33
N THR A 101 12.20 -2.16 6.92
CA THR A 101 13.00 -3.39 6.84
C THR A 101 12.40 -4.49 7.71
N GLY A 102 12.29 -5.68 7.15
CA GLY A 102 11.87 -6.89 7.85
C GLY A 102 12.97 -7.47 8.74
N THR A 103 12.57 -8.17 9.78
CA THR A 103 13.49 -8.72 10.78
C THR A 103 14.06 -10.08 10.41
N LEU A 104 13.33 -10.88 9.62
CA LEU A 104 13.73 -12.25 9.27
C LEU A 104 14.12 -12.38 7.79
N TYR A 105 13.36 -11.74 6.92
CA TYR A 105 13.57 -11.78 5.47
C TYR A 105 13.67 -10.37 4.89
N PRO A 106 14.75 -9.62 5.17
CA PRO A 106 14.87 -8.20 4.77
C PRO A 106 14.90 -7.98 3.25
N ASN A 107 15.23 -8.99 2.47
CA ASN A 107 15.28 -8.94 1.01
C ASN A 107 14.02 -9.53 0.33
N LYS A 108 12.98 -9.85 1.10
CA LYS A 108 11.68 -10.25 0.58
C LYS A 108 10.65 -9.19 0.93
N TYR A 109 9.78 -8.85 -0.04
CA TYR A 109 8.98 -7.64 0.05
C TYR A 109 7.49 -7.91 -0.03
N VAL A 110 6.76 -7.25 0.85
CA VAL A 110 5.33 -6.95 0.70
C VAL A 110 5.25 -5.51 0.18
N ILE A 111 4.49 -5.28 -0.88
CA ILE A 111 4.28 -3.94 -1.43
C ILE A 111 2.85 -3.51 -1.12
N ILE A 112 2.71 -2.28 -0.63
CA ILE A 112 1.42 -1.60 -0.45
C ILE A 112 1.52 -0.32 -1.24
N CYS A 113 0.72 -0.17 -2.30
CA CYS A 113 0.89 0.93 -3.24
C CYS A 113 -0.44 1.53 -3.70
N GLY A 114 -0.33 2.70 -4.30
CA GLY A 114 -1.40 3.43 -4.95
C GLY A 114 -0.82 4.70 -5.57
N HIS A 115 -1.61 5.44 -6.36
CA HIS A 115 -1.13 6.67 -6.98
C HIS A 115 -1.59 7.91 -6.22
N PHE A 116 -0.82 8.99 -6.37
CA PHE A 116 -1.15 10.27 -5.74
C PHE A 116 -1.37 11.43 -6.74
N ASP A 117 -1.13 11.18 -8.03
CA ASP A 117 -1.48 12.14 -9.07
C ASP A 117 -2.98 12.14 -9.36
N THR A 118 -3.48 13.22 -9.95
CA THR A 118 -4.88 13.40 -10.33
C THR A 118 -4.98 14.24 -11.59
N VAL A 119 -6.00 14.04 -12.42
CA VAL A 119 -6.20 14.82 -13.65
C VAL A 119 -7.45 15.67 -13.62
N ALA A 120 -8.46 15.26 -12.84
CA ALA A 120 -9.75 15.95 -12.75
C ALA A 120 -10.15 16.12 -11.27
N GLY A 121 -10.08 17.33 -10.75
CA GLY A 121 -10.43 17.62 -9.36
C GLY A 121 -9.36 17.17 -8.34
N PRO A 122 -9.68 17.28 -7.04
CA PRO A 122 -8.73 17.00 -5.96
C PRO A 122 -8.47 15.51 -5.72
N GLY A 123 -9.16 14.58 -6.41
CA GLY A 123 -8.95 13.15 -6.33
C GLY A 123 -9.15 12.56 -4.94
N VAL A 124 -10.22 12.92 -4.23
CA VAL A 124 -10.47 12.45 -2.86
C VAL A 124 -10.69 10.94 -2.84
N ASN A 125 -11.48 10.41 -3.79
CA ASN A 125 -11.70 8.99 -3.95
C ASN A 125 -10.59 8.34 -4.79
N ASP A 126 -10.32 8.92 -5.95
CA ASP A 126 -9.31 8.46 -6.91
C ASP A 126 -8.10 9.41 -6.93
N ASN A 127 -6.95 9.08 -6.26
CA ASN A 127 -6.84 7.94 -5.34
C ASN A 127 -6.40 8.40 -3.93
N GLY A 128 -6.99 9.51 -3.44
CA GLY A 128 -6.77 10.00 -2.08
C GLY A 128 -7.17 8.99 -1.01
N SER A 129 -8.19 8.16 -1.28
CA SER A 129 -8.60 7.06 -0.41
C SER A 129 -7.48 6.03 -0.25
N GLY A 130 -6.88 5.58 -1.35
CA GLY A 130 -5.73 4.67 -1.33
C GLY A 130 -4.51 5.28 -0.63
N VAL A 131 -4.18 6.54 -0.95
CA VAL A 131 -3.10 7.28 -0.26
C VAL A 131 -3.33 7.31 1.26
N SER A 132 -4.55 7.57 1.71
CA SER A 132 -4.88 7.62 3.14
C SER A 132 -4.73 6.27 3.82
N ILE A 133 -5.14 5.19 3.15
CA ILE A 133 -4.96 3.82 3.64
C ILE A 133 -3.48 3.48 3.75
N ILE A 134 -2.67 3.78 2.74
CA ILE A 134 -1.22 3.53 2.73
C ILE A 134 -0.55 4.25 3.91
N LEU A 135 -0.87 5.52 4.11
CA LEU A 135 -0.33 6.33 5.21
C LEU A 135 -0.72 5.76 6.58
N GLU A 136 -1.99 5.36 6.76
CA GLU A 136 -2.45 4.83 8.06
C GLU A 136 -1.81 3.47 8.37
N ILE A 137 -1.68 2.59 7.37
CA ILE A 137 -0.96 1.32 7.55
C ILE A 137 0.51 1.58 7.88
N ALA A 138 1.16 2.51 7.19
CA ALA A 138 2.55 2.86 7.46
C ALA A 138 2.74 3.39 8.88
N ARG A 139 1.84 4.25 9.36
CA ARG A 139 1.84 4.77 10.74
C ARG A 139 1.71 3.64 11.76
N ILE A 140 0.74 2.77 11.59
CA ILE A 140 0.45 1.68 12.55
C ILE A 140 1.58 0.65 12.57
N LEU A 141 2.17 0.33 11.43
CA LEU A 141 3.18 -0.71 11.33
C LEU A 141 4.61 -0.22 11.56
N LYS A 142 4.83 1.09 11.76
CA LYS A 142 6.20 1.68 11.86
C LYS A 142 7.10 0.91 12.81
N ASP A 143 6.64 0.69 14.04
CA ASP A 143 7.42 0.06 15.12
C ASP A 143 7.05 -1.40 15.37
N VAL A 144 6.21 -1.98 14.51
CA VAL A 144 5.81 -3.38 14.60
C VAL A 144 6.86 -4.25 13.92
N PRO A 145 7.49 -5.23 14.59
CA PRO A 145 8.35 -6.19 13.91
C PRO A 145 7.56 -6.96 12.84
N THR A 146 8.09 -7.00 11.63
CA THR A 146 7.54 -7.78 10.52
C THR A 146 8.61 -8.71 9.99
N GLU A 147 8.25 -9.92 9.59
CA GLU A 147 9.22 -10.88 9.05
C GLU A 147 9.79 -10.40 7.72
N TYR A 148 8.93 -9.96 6.81
CA TYR A 148 9.28 -9.40 5.51
C TYR A 148 9.44 -7.89 5.58
N SER A 149 10.23 -7.34 4.68
CA SER A 149 10.24 -5.90 4.42
C SER A 149 8.92 -5.44 3.81
N ILE A 150 8.47 -4.24 4.17
CA ILE A 150 7.29 -3.62 3.57
C ILE A 150 7.75 -2.39 2.79
N LYS A 151 7.32 -2.28 1.53
CA LYS A 151 7.45 -1.07 0.74
C LYS A 151 6.09 -0.40 0.62
N PHE A 152 6.00 0.83 1.10
CA PHE A 152 4.88 1.73 0.86
C PHE A 152 5.25 2.58 -0.34
N ILE A 153 4.50 2.46 -1.44
CA ILE A 153 4.82 3.16 -2.68
C ILE A 153 3.64 4.04 -3.09
N ASN A 154 3.93 5.33 -3.22
CA ASN A 154 2.98 6.28 -3.79
C ASN A 154 3.48 6.63 -5.20
N PHE A 155 2.79 6.10 -6.21
CA PHE A 155 3.14 6.31 -7.61
C PHE A 155 2.64 7.66 -8.11
N SER A 156 3.37 8.27 -9.05
CA SER A 156 2.91 9.39 -9.86
C SER A 156 2.77 8.93 -11.32
N GLY A 157 1.96 9.63 -12.11
CA GLY A 157 1.82 9.34 -13.54
C GLY A 157 0.90 8.15 -13.84
N GLU A 158 0.07 7.76 -12.91
CA GLU A 158 -0.95 6.73 -13.13
C GLU A 158 -1.96 7.20 -14.16
N GLU A 159 -2.54 8.35 -13.94
CA GLU A 159 -3.58 8.98 -14.74
C GLU A 159 -3.14 9.38 -16.17
N GLN A 160 -1.85 9.37 -16.43
CA GLN A 160 -1.29 9.64 -17.76
C GLN A 160 -0.84 8.38 -18.52
N GLY A 161 -0.98 7.19 -17.91
CA GLY A 161 -0.67 5.90 -18.52
C GLY A 161 0.25 5.01 -17.71
N LEU A 162 0.12 5.01 -16.37
CA LEU A 162 0.85 4.13 -15.44
C LEU A 162 2.37 4.35 -15.45
N TYR A 163 2.85 5.53 -15.87
CA TYR A 163 4.28 5.76 -16.14
C TYR A 163 5.17 5.50 -14.93
N GLY A 164 4.77 5.99 -13.74
CA GLY A 164 5.56 5.79 -12.54
C GLY A 164 5.66 4.34 -12.09
N SER A 165 4.57 3.59 -12.17
CA SER A 165 4.57 2.18 -11.79
C SER A 165 5.31 1.30 -12.81
N GLN A 166 5.18 1.56 -14.11
CA GLN A 166 5.96 0.89 -15.15
C GLN A 166 7.46 1.15 -14.97
N HIS A 167 7.83 2.43 -14.77
CA HIS A 167 9.21 2.80 -14.48
C HIS A 167 9.77 2.01 -13.29
N TYR A 168 9.02 1.96 -12.19
CA TYR A 168 9.45 1.23 -10.99
C TYR A 168 9.65 -0.28 -11.27
N VAL A 169 8.74 -0.90 -12.02
CA VAL A 169 8.87 -2.32 -12.38
C VAL A 169 10.11 -2.56 -13.22
N ASP A 170 10.33 -1.76 -14.24
CA ASP A 170 11.40 -1.99 -15.21
C ASP A 170 12.78 -1.61 -14.66
N ASN A 171 12.88 -0.48 -13.96
CA ASN A 171 14.15 0.12 -13.56
C ASN A 171 14.51 -0.14 -12.09
N VAL A 172 13.60 -0.65 -11.26
CA VAL A 172 13.85 -0.97 -9.85
C VAL A 172 13.59 -2.44 -9.55
N ALA A 173 12.38 -2.93 -9.76
CA ALA A 173 12.02 -4.28 -9.35
C ALA A 173 12.69 -5.36 -10.23
N ASN A 174 12.80 -5.13 -11.52
CA ASN A 174 13.42 -6.04 -12.50
C ASN A 174 14.90 -5.74 -12.79
N ALA A 175 15.42 -4.59 -12.36
CA ALA A 175 16.77 -4.12 -12.72
C ALA A 175 17.89 -4.92 -12.04
N THR A 176 17.62 -5.59 -10.94
CA THR A 176 18.60 -6.37 -10.18
C THR A 176 18.60 -7.85 -10.60
N ASN A 177 19.75 -8.50 -10.41
CA ASN A 177 19.87 -9.96 -10.58
C ASN A 177 20.41 -10.57 -9.27
N PRO A 178 19.59 -11.33 -8.52
CA PRO A 178 18.20 -11.70 -8.82
C PRO A 178 17.25 -10.49 -8.74
N LYS A 179 16.11 -10.59 -9.45
CA LYS A 179 15.02 -9.60 -9.36
C LYS A 179 14.52 -9.46 -7.92
N MET A 180 13.85 -8.34 -7.65
CA MET A 180 13.23 -8.12 -6.33
C MET A 180 12.26 -9.26 -5.98
N ASP A 181 12.46 -9.89 -4.81
CA ASP A 181 11.61 -11.00 -4.33
C ASP A 181 10.32 -10.44 -3.71
N ILE A 182 9.33 -10.14 -4.55
CA ILE A 182 8.03 -9.61 -4.15
C ILE A 182 7.10 -10.80 -3.84
N LYS A 183 6.56 -10.82 -2.61
CA LYS A 183 5.67 -11.90 -2.13
C LYS A 183 4.20 -11.59 -2.39
N VAL A 184 3.80 -10.32 -2.21
CA VAL A 184 2.44 -9.85 -2.43
C VAL A 184 2.43 -8.36 -2.70
N VAL A 185 1.47 -7.92 -3.50
CA VAL A 185 1.18 -6.50 -3.75
C VAL A 185 -0.27 -6.23 -3.37
N PHE A 186 -0.48 -5.20 -2.57
CA PHE A 186 -1.78 -4.60 -2.28
C PHE A 186 -1.84 -3.24 -2.99
N ASN A 187 -2.83 -3.10 -3.91
CA ASN A 187 -3.04 -1.88 -4.69
C ASN A 187 -4.51 -1.47 -4.60
#